data_1fedbe69af2779314b0e326a30dc612e
#
_entry.id   1fedbe69af2779314b0e326a30dc612e
#
_cell.length_a   1.000
_cell.length_b   1.000
_cell.length_c   1.000
_cell.angle_alpha   90.00
_cell.angle_beta   90.00
_cell.angle_gamma   90.00
#
_symmetry.space_group_name_H-M   'P 1'
#
loop_
_entity.id
_entity.type
_entity.pdbx_description
1 polymer ?
#
loop_
_entity_poly.entity_id
_entity_poly.type
_entity_poly.pdbx_seq_one_letter_code
_entity_poly.pdbx_strand_id
1 'polypeptide(L)'
;MTSPVHIVGGGLSGTECAWQLAERGVPVVLHEMRPVRPTPAHKTGDLAELVCSNSLRSDDPLHAAGLLKREMEAFGSLIIGAARGAAVPAGSALAVDRERFAARINAAIGAHPRIELRREEVTEIPEGEVLLGTGPLTSAAMAGRLQELLGSEYLYFYDAIAPIVEADSLDLSKLFWQSRYGKGDGADYLNAPMTKEEYLAFHQAVLDAEVVAPHEFEKAVFFEGCLPIEELARRGLDTLRYGPMKPVGLQAPDGRRPWAVVQLRQEDLAKSHLNMVGFQSRMKWGDQQRVLTMIPGLENARFVRFGQIHRNTFINSPIHLDAFYRLKATPRVRLIGQITGVEGYLESAATGLAAALYLSLERAGKTPKPFPPTTALGALARHLTESDPKHFQPANVNYGLFTEIEGRMRKDNRRAAFAERARSELAAWAERNGIAVIGSMGVEAGCAA
;
A
#
# COMPACT_ATOMS: atom_id res chain seq x y z
N MET A 1 30.46 -4.88 -21.38
CA MET A 1 29.05 -4.60 -20.97
C MET A 1 28.94 -4.87 -19.50
N THR A 2 28.33 -3.99 -18.71
CA THR A 2 28.09 -4.24 -17.29
C THR A 2 27.08 -5.37 -17.14
N SER A 3 27.32 -6.34 -16.22
CA SER A 3 26.39 -7.45 -15.95
C SER A 3 25.01 -6.91 -15.54
N PRO A 4 23.91 -7.54 -15.96
CA PRO A 4 22.57 -7.09 -15.57
C PRO A 4 22.35 -7.24 -14.06
N VAL A 5 21.45 -6.43 -13.53
CA VAL A 5 20.93 -6.57 -12.16
C VAL A 5 19.70 -7.48 -12.21
N HIS A 6 19.65 -8.48 -11.34
CA HIS A 6 18.50 -9.35 -11.21
C HIS A 6 17.51 -8.79 -10.18
N ILE A 7 16.25 -8.66 -10.59
CA ILE A 7 15.14 -8.28 -9.70
C ILE A 7 14.15 -9.44 -9.66
N VAL A 8 13.88 -9.99 -8.48
CA VAL A 8 12.97 -11.11 -8.31
C VAL A 8 11.66 -10.61 -7.69
N GLY A 9 10.59 -10.72 -8.45
CA GLY A 9 9.24 -10.25 -8.12
C GLY A 9 8.82 -9.04 -8.95
N GLY A 10 7.81 -9.20 -9.79
CA GLY A 10 7.23 -8.17 -10.66
C GLY A 10 6.09 -7.39 -10.00
N GLY A 11 6.06 -7.30 -8.67
CA GLY A 11 5.14 -6.46 -7.90
C GLY A 11 5.52 -4.98 -7.95
N LEU A 12 4.87 -4.16 -7.11
CA LEU A 12 5.08 -2.70 -7.07
C LEU A 12 6.54 -2.31 -6.82
N SER A 13 7.21 -2.98 -5.86
CA SER A 13 8.61 -2.68 -5.55
C SER A 13 9.57 -3.08 -6.65
N GLY A 14 9.36 -4.27 -7.25
CA GLY A 14 10.26 -4.77 -8.30
C GLY A 14 10.11 -4.01 -9.61
N THR A 15 8.90 -3.67 -10.03
CA THR A 15 8.67 -2.86 -11.25
C THR A 15 9.17 -1.44 -11.09
N GLU A 16 8.95 -0.80 -9.94
CA GLU A 16 9.53 0.51 -9.63
C GLU A 16 11.07 0.46 -9.68
N CYS A 17 11.67 -0.55 -9.02
CA CYS A 17 13.10 -0.74 -9.00
C CYS A 17 13.69 -0.97 -10.42
N ALA A 18 13.05 -1.83 -11.22
CA ALA A 18 13.46 -2.12 -12.58
C ALA A 18 13.45 -0.85 -13.45
N TRP A 19 12.37 -0.08 -13.36
CA TRP A 19 12.24 1.20 -14.05
C TRP A 19 13.34 2.18 -13.68
N GLN A 20 13.54 2.40 -12.37
CA GLN A 20 14.52 3.37 -11.87
C GLN A 20 15.96 3.02 -12.26
N LEU A 21 16.33 1.74 -12.26
CA LEU A 21 17.64 1.28 -12.71
C LEU A 21 17.80 1.45 -14.22
N ALA A 22 16.83 1.04 -15.00
CA ALA A 22 16.85 1.06 -16.44
C ALA A 22 16.91 2.49 -17.02
N GLU A 23 16.14 3.42 -16.45
CA GLU A 23 16.20 4.86 -16.77
C GLU A 23 17.58 5.47 -16.50
N ARG A 24 18.35 4.89 -15.56
CA ARG A 24 19.73 5.31 -15.24
C ARG A 24 20.80 4.50 -15.97
N GLY A 25 20.39 3.79 -17.04
CA GLY A 25 21.31 3.09 -17.93
C GLY A 25 21.78 1.72 -17.43
N VAL A 26 21.23 1.19 -16.33
CA VAL A 26 21.58 -0.12 -15.78
C VAL A 26 20.70 -1.19 -16.43
N PRO A 27 21.28 -2.24 -17.08
CA PRO A 27 20.49 -3.34 -17.61
C PRO A 27 19.91 -4.20 -16.48
N VAL A 28 18.67 -4.63 -16.64
CA VAL A 28 17.88 -5.35 -15.65
C VAL A 28 17.28 -6.62 -16.22
N VAL A 29 17.30 -7.69 -15.44
CA VAL A 29 16.48 -8.89 -15.65
C VAL A 29 15.42 -8.91 -14.55
N LEU A 30 14.16 -8.68 -14.91
CA LEU A 30 13.02 -8.73 -14.01
C LEU A 30 12.36 -10.10 -14.10
N HIS A 31 12.36 -10.84 -12.99
CA HIS A 31 11.73 -12.16 -12.88
C HIS A 31 10.35 -12.03 -12.21
N GLU A 32 9.32 -12.56 -12.84
CA GLU A 32 7.97 -12.65 -12.28
C GLU A 32 7.43 -14.07 -12.48
N MET A 33 7.04 -14.72 -11.39
CA MET A 33 6.57 -16.11 -11.45
C MET A 33 5.20 -16.28 -12.10
N ARG A 34 4.37 -15.26 -12.12
CA ARG A 34 3.04 -15.32 -12.77
C ARG A 34 3.13 -15.04 -14.27
N PRO A 35 2.35 -15.69 -15.11
CA PRO A 35 1.27 -16.65 -14.79
C PRO A 35 1.75 -18.08 -14.60
N VAL A 36 3.05 -18.39 -14.72
CA VAL A 36 3.58 -19.78 -14.63
C VAL A 36 3.26 -20.39 -13.27
N ARG A 37 3.44 -19.64 -12.19
CA ARG A 37 3.07 -20.04 -10.84
C ARG A 37 2.14 -18.99 -10.21
N PRO A 38 0.85 -19.33 -9.98
CA PRO A 38 -0.10 -18.44 -9.35
C PRO A 38 0.18 -18.27 -7.85
N THR A 39 -0.41 -17.21 -7.25
CA THR A 39 -0.44 -17.00 -5.80
C THR A 39 -1.87 -17.02 -5.30
N PRO A 40 -2.12 -17.19 -4.00
CA PRO A 40 -3.48 -17.19 -3.46
C PRO A 40 -4.26 -15.86 -3.63
N ALA A 41 -3.55 -14.73 -3.76
CA ALA A 41 -4.19 -13.41 -3.79
C ALA A 41 -4.29 -12.79 -5.19
N HIS A 42 -3.34 -13.07 -6.08
CA HIS A 42 -3.33 -12.52 -7.43
C HIS A 42 -4.28 -13.31 -8.36
N LYS A 43 -4.93 -12.60 -9.26
CA LYS A 43 -5.88 -13.18 -10.23
C LYS A 43 -5.37 -13.18 -11.66
N THR A 44 -4.39 -12.34 -11.95
CA THR A 44 -3.84 -12.15 -13.30
C THR A 44 -2.35 -12.42 -13.35
N GLY A 45 -1.77 -12.44 -14.55
CA GLY A 45 -0.33 -12.42 -14.75
C GLY A 45 0.27 -11.01 -14.82
N ASP A 46 -0.50 -9.97 -14.58
CA ASP A 46 -0.07 -8.59 -14.72
C ASP A 46 0.97 -8.19 -13.67
N LEU A 47 1.92 -7.35 -14.09
CA LEU A 47 2.86 -6.72 -13.18
C LEU A 47 2.14 -5.72 -12.27
N ALA A 48 2.66 -5.56 -11.06
CA ALA A 48 2.13 -4.61 -10.05
C ALA A 48 0.62 -4.72 -9.79
N GLU A 49 0.05 -5.91 -9.89
CA GLU A 49 -1.37 -6.16 -9.59
C GLU A 49 -1.70 -5.76 -8.14
N LEU A 50 -2.75 -4.93 -7.98
CA LEU A 50 -3.24 -4.51 -6.66
C LEU A 50 -4.23 -5.53 -6.11
N VAL A 51 -3.86 -6.28 -5.09
CA VAL A 51 -4.64 -7.44 -4.60
C VAL A 51 -5.67 -7.10 -3.54
N CYS A 52 -5.44 -6.10 -2.67
CA CYS A 52 -6.35 -5.83 -1.54
C CYS A 52 -7.24 -4.61 -1.78
N SER A 53 -6.67 -3.46 -2.06
CA SER A 53 -7.36 -2.18 -2.28
C SER A 53 -6.91 -1.57 -3.60
N ASN A 54 -7.69 -0.64 -4.16
CA ASN A 54 -7.25 0.16 -5.31
C ASN A 54 -6.71 1.54 -4.90
N SER A 55 -6.43 1.76 -3.62
CA SER A 55 -6.01 3.05 -3.09
C SER A 55 -4.53 3.06 -2.71
N LEU A 56 -3.83 4.11 -3.14
CA LEU A 56 -2.49 4.46 -2.69
C LEU A 56 -2.52 5.50 -1.56
N ARG A 57 -3.59 5.52 -0.75
CA ARG A 57 -3.77 6.40 0.41
C ARG A 57 -3.89 7.89 0.07
N SER A 58 -3.87 8.75 1.11
CA SER A 58 -4.05 10.20 0.96
C SER A 58 -3.06 10.83 -0.03
N ASP A 59 -3.59 11.68 -0.90
CA ASP A 59 -2.79 12.48 -1.86
C ASP A 59 -2.51 13.91 -1.38
N ASP A 60 -3.05 14.28 -0.23
CA ASP A 60 -2.78 15.58 0.40
C ASP A 60 -1.28 15.70 0.73
N PRO A 61 -0.55 16.69 0.16
CA PRO A 61 0.89 16.86 0.35
C PRO A 61 1.28 17.15 1.81
N LEU A 62 0.34 17.55 2.65
CA LEU A 62 0.56 17.75 4.08
C LEU A 62 0.38 16.47 4.91
N HIS A 63 0.01 15.35 4.28
CA HIS A 63 0.03 14.03 4.92
C HIS A 63 1.30 13.27 4.52
N ALA A 64 1.84 12.46 5.42
CA ALA A 64 3.06 11.70 5.16
C ALA A 64 2.99 10.83 3.90
N ALA A 65 1.83 10.22 3.60
CA ALA A 65 1.61 9.46 2.37
C ALA A 65 1.60 10.34 1.11
N GLY A 66 1.02 11.55 1.17
CA GLY A 66 1.07 12.50 0.08
C GLY A 66 2.48 13.04 -0.13
N LEU A 67 3.19 13.33 0.95
CA LEU A 67 4.60 13.74 0.90
C LEU A 67 5.47 12.66 0.25
N LEU A 68 5.33 11.38 0.64
CA LEU A 68 6.07 10.28 0.02
C LEU A 68 5.81 10.18 -1.48
N LYS A 69 4.57 10.40 -1.94
CA LYS A 69 4.27 10.46 -3.38
C LYS A 69 5.04 11.57 -4.08
N ARG A 70 5.09 12.78 -3.50
CA ARG A 70 5.85 13.90 -4.07
C ARG A 70 7.35 13.61 -4.13
N GLU A 71 7.88 12.95 -3.10
CA GLU A 71 9.28 12.51 -3.11
C GLU A 71 9.55 11.47 -4.21
N MET A 72 8.64 10.52 -4.42
CA MET A 72 8.76 9.53 -5.50
C MET A 72 8.58 10.17 -6.89
N GLU A 73 7.62 11.08 -7.04
CA GLU A 73 7.40 11.84 -8.28
C GLU A 73 8.66 12.62 -8.68
N ALA A 74 9.36 13.21 -7.71
CA ALA A 74 10.60 13.94 -7.94
C ALA A 74 11.71 13.10 -8.58
N PHE A 75 11.68 11.79 -8.40
CA PHE A 75 12.61 10.84 -9.03
C PHE A 75 12.03 10.11 -10.25
N GLY A 76 10.87 10.52 -10.77
CA GLY A 76 10.26 9.90 -11.94
C GLY A 76 9.67 8.52 -11.69
N SER A 77 8.98 8.33 -10.56
CA SER A 77 8.35 7.04 -10.21
C SER A 77 7.40 6.55 -11.28
N LEU A 78 7.62 5.33 -11.77
CA LEU A 78 6.71 4.61 -12.66
C LEU A 78 5.35 4.39 -11.98
N ILE A 79 5.38 3.93 -10.75
CA ILE A 79 4.17 3.57 -9.99
C ILE A 79 3.27 4.80 -9.79
N ILE A 80 3.84 5.94 -9.38
CA ILE A 80 3.05 7.15 -9.18
C ILE A 80 2.57 7.72 -10.52
N GLY A 81 3.41 7.72 -11.56
CA GLY A 81 3.00 8.14 -12.90
C GLY A 81 1.85 7.30 -13.48
N ALA A 82 1.91 5.97 -13.34
CA ALA A 82 0.84 5.06 -13.73
C ALA A 82 -0.43 5.31 -12.92
N ALA A 83 -0.31 5.54 -11.60
CA ALA A 83 -1.43 5.83 -10.72
C ALA A 83 -2.14 7.14 -11.10
N ARG A 84 -1.39 8.21 -11.40
CA ARG A 84 -1.96 9.47 -11.90
C ARG A 84 -2.76 9.27 -13.19
N GLY A 85 -2.21 8.48 -14.13
CA GLY A 85 -2.86 8.21 -15.41
C GLY A 85 -4.03 7.22 -15.37
N ALA A 86 -4.25 6.56 -14.23
CA ALA A 86 -5.34 5.62 -14.00
C ALA A 86 -6.24 6.03 -12.82
N ALA A 87 -6.14 7.28 -12.36
CA ALA A 87 -6.84 7.75 -11.18
C ALA A 87 -8.37 7.68 -11.35
N VAL A 88 -9.05 7.33 -10.26
CA VAL A 88 -10.50 7.37 -10.11
C VAL A 88 -10.87 8.26 -8.91
N PRO A 89 -12.04 8.93 -8.92
CA PRO A 89 -12.48 9.76 -7.82
C PRO A 89 -12.52 9.00 -6.49
N ALA A 90 -11.85 9.54 -5.47
CA ALA A 90 -11.76 8.93 -4.13
C ALA A 90 -11.49 9.96 -3.02
N GLY A 91 -12.08 11.13 -3.11
CA GLY A 91 -11.91 12.21 -2.13
C GLY A 91 -10.47 12.70 -2.06
N SER A 92 -9.84 12.61 -0.90
CA SER A 92 -8.43 12.99 -0.71
C SER A 92 -7.44 11.84 -0.95
N ALA A 93 -7.90 10.66 -1.39
CA ALA A 93 -7.03 9.54 -1.67
C ALA A 93 -6.71 9.45 -3.17
N LEU A 94 -5.52 8.97 -3.51
CA LEU A 94 -5.21 8.53 -4.85
C LEU A 94 -5.67 7.08 -5.00
N ALA A 95 -6.84 6.87 -5.60
CA ALA A 95 -7.32 5.55 -5.98
C ALA A 95 -7.24 5.39 -7.50
N VAL A 96 -7.15 4.16 -7.96
CA VAL A 96 -6.93 3.84 -9.37
C VAL A 96 -7.89 2.79 -9.90
N ASP A 97 -8.18 2.87 -11.17
CA ASP A 97 -8.71 1.76 -11.95
C ASP A 97 -7.58 0.70 -12.07
N ARG A 98 -7.80 -0.48 -11.51
CA ARG A 98 -6.75 -1.51 -11.36
C ARG A 98 -6.22 -2.01 -12.69
N GLU A 99 -7.12 -2.24 -13.65
CA GLU A 99 -6.76 -2.78 -14.96
C GLU A 99 -5.94 -1.76 -15.75
N ARG A 100 -6.39 -0.50 -15.77
CA ARG A 100 -5.66 0.59 -16.42
C ARG A 100 -4.32 0.86 -15.77
N PHE A 101 -4.24 0.78 -14.45
CA PHE A 101 -3.00 0.94 -13.70
C PHE A 101 -1.99 -0.16 -14.07
N ALA A 102 -2.39 -1.43 -13.99
CA ALA A 102 -1.54 -2.56 -14.34
C ALA A 102 -1.12 -2.52 -15.82
N ALA A 103 -2.05 -2.23 -16.74
CA ALA A 103 -1.77 -2.12 -18.17
C ALA A 103 -0.69 -1.07 -18.48
N ARG A 104 -0.72 0.10 -17.82
CA ARG A 104 0.30 1.16 -18.00
C ARG A 104 1.68 0.68 -17.55
N ILE A 105 1.77 -0.04 -16.44
CA ILE A 105 3.04 -0.56 -15.93
C ILE A 105 3.57 -1.68 -16.84
N ASN A 106 2.70 -2.62 -17.26
CA ASN A 106 3.08 -3.67 -18.19
C ASN A 106 3.61 -3.10 -19.51
N ALA A 107 2.94 -2.08 -20.06
CA ALA A 107 3.37 -1.41 -21.28
C ALA A 107 4.74 -0.72 -21.12
N ALA A 108 4.95 0.02 -20.02
CA ALA A 108 6.19 0.72 -19.75
C ALA A 108 7.37 -0.25 -19.56
N ILE A 109 7.20 -1.29 -18.78
CA ILE A 109 8.23 -2.31 -18.52
C ILE A 109 8.53 -3.09 -19.81
N GLY A 110 7.49 -3.52 -20.53
CA GLY A 110 7.64 -4.33 -21.75
C GLY A 110 8.27 -3.58 -22.92
N ALA A 111 8.12 -2.24 -22.98
CA ALA A 111 8.72 -1.41 -24.03
C ALA A 111 10.14 -0.94 -23.70
N HIS A 112 10.61 -1.10 -22.46
CA HIS A 112 11.89 -0.53 -22.05
C HIS A 112 13.10 -1.36 -22.55
N PRO A 113 14.01 -0.82 -23.35
CA PRO A 113 15.07 -1.60 -24.02
C PRO A 113 16.14 -2.18 -23.08
N ARG A 114 16.19 -1.75 -21.81
CA ARG A 114 17.13 -2.25 -20.80
C ARG A 114 16.48 -3.17 -19.79
N ILE A 115 15.20 -3.53 -19.94
CA ILE A 115 14.51 -4.45 -19.05
C ILE A 115 14.17 -5.71 -19.83
N GLU A 116 14.77 -6.83 -19.42
CA GLU A 116 14.38 -8.17 -19.87
C GLU A 116 13.39 -8.74 -18.85
N LEU A 117 12.13 -8.95 -19.25
CA LEU A 117 11.11 -9.57 -18.42
C LEU A 117 11.13 -11.10 -18.62
N ARG A 118 11.37 -11.85 -17.54
CA ARG A 118 11.29 -13.31 -17.52
C ARG A 118 10.12 -13.79 -16.70
N ARG A 119 9.26 -14.57 -17.33
CA ARG A 119 8.10 -15.20 -16.67
C ARG A 119 8.48 -16.57 -16.17
N GLU A 120 9.08 -16.62 -14.98
CA GLU A 120 9.58 -17.85 -14.34
C GLU A 120 9.61 -17.71 -12.82
N GLU A 121 9.50 -18.84 -12.13
CA GLU A 121 9.78 -18.89 -10.69
C GLU A 121 11.30 -18.99 -10.47
N VAL A 122 11.85 -18.05 -9.72
CA VAL A 122 13.23 -18.12 -9.25
C VAL A 122 13.27 -18.86 -7.93
N THR A 123 13.92 -20.02 -7.92
CA THR A 123 14.04 -20.89 -6.73
C THR A 123 15.39 -20.75 -6.02
N GLU A 124 16.39 -20.21 -6.70
CA GLU A 124 17.73 -19.95 -6.18
C GLU A 124 18.07 -18.46 -6.36
N ILE A 125 18.80 -17.88 -5.41
CA ILE A 125 19.22 -16.47 -5.52
C ILE A 125 20.23 -16.34 -6.65
N PRO A 126 19.96 -15.57 -7.72
CA PRO A 126 20.86 -15.39 -8.85
C PRO A 126 22.26 -14.90 -8.43
N GLU A 127 23.25 -15.17 -9.27
CA GLU A 127 24.59 -14.61 -9.11
C GLU A 127 24.59 -13.10 -9.42
N GLY A 128 25.63 -12.39 -8.98
CA GLY A 128 25.75 -10.96 -9.17
C GLY A 128 24.91 -10.13 -8.18
N GLU A 129 24.50 -8.96 -8.61
CA GLU A 129 23.66 -8.05 -7.79
C GLU A 129 22.18 -8.39 -7.95
N VAL A 130 21.50 -8.61 -6.83
CA VAL A 130 20.11 -9.07 -6.78
C VAL A 130 19.29 -8.19 -5.86
N LEU A 131 18.09 -7.83 -6.31
CA LEU A 131 17.07 -7.23 -5.45
C LEU A 131 15.88 -8.20 -5.36
N LEU A 132 15.52 -8.58 -4.14
CA LEU A 132 14.41 -9.48 -3.85
C LEU A 132 13.20 -8.65 -3.41
N GLY A 133 12.24 -8.50 -4.32
CA GLY A 133 10.96 -7.82 -4.13
C GLY A 133 9.78 -8.79 -4.20
N THR A 134 9.93 -9.97 -3.60
CA THR A 134 9.00 -11.10 -3.70
C THR A 134 7.67 -10.88 -2.96
N GLY A 135 7.60 -9.80 -2.17
CA GLY A 135 6.39 -9.41 -1.44
C GLY A 135 6.01 -10.39 -0.32
N PRO A 136 4.77 -10.26 0.21
CA PRO A 136 4.33 -11.05 1.35
C PRO A 136 3.98 -12.51 0.99
N LEU A 137 3.80 -12.80 -0.30
CA LEU A 137 3.44 -14.12 -0.84
C LEU A 137 4.62 -14.76 -1.58
N THR A 138 5.80 -14.61 -1.01
CA THR A 138 7.04 -15.28 -1.49
C THR A 138 6.82 -16.77 -1.65
N SER A 139 7.30 -17.33 -2.77
CA SER A 139 7.18 -18.79 -3.02
C SER A 139 7.90 -19.60 -1.94
N ALA A 140 7.42 -20.81 -1.68
CA ALA A 140 8.02 -21.68 -0.64
C ALA A 140 9.51 -21.97 -0.89
N ALA A 141 9.93 -22.13 -2.16
CA ALA A 141 11.33 -22.34 -2.50
C ALA A 141 12.19 -21.12 -2.14
N MET A 142 11.81 -19.92 -2.59
CA MET A 142 12.54 -18.69 -2.27
C MET A 142 12.48 -18.36 -0.78
N ALA A 143 11.35 -18.62 -0.11
CA ALA A 143 11.23 -18.45 1.33
C ALA A 143 12.22 -19.32 2.10
N GLY A 144 12.36 -20.60 1.71
CA GLY A 144 13.37 -21.49 2.28
C GLY A 144 14.80 -20.97 2.09
N ARG A 145 15.12 -20.47 0.88
CA ARG A 145 16.45 -19.88 0.61
C ARG A 145 16.75 -18.62 1.42
N LEU A 146 15.75 -17.76 1.57
CA LEU A 146 15.89 -16.59 2.43
C LEU A 146 16.05 -16.96 3.90
N GLN A 147 15.32 -17.97 4.39
CA GLN A 147 15.47 -18.45 5.77
C GLN A 147 16.87 -19.03 6.02
N GLU A 148 17.40 -19.83 5.11
CA GLU A 148 18.78 -20.33 5.17
C GLU A 148 19.80 -19.18 5.20
N LEU A 149 19.62 -18.16 4.35
CA LEU A 149 20.50 -17.00 4.25
C LEU A 149 20.45 -16.10 5.49
N LEU A 150 19.28 -15.93 6.07
CA LEU A 150 19.06 -15.07 7.25
C LEU A 150 19.40 -15.77 8.57
N GLY A 151 19.40 -17.10 8.60
CA GLY A 151 19.65 -17.89 9.82
C GLY A 151 18.61 -17.66 10.92
N SER A 152 17.43 -17.16 10.56
CA SER A 152 16.35 -16.83 11.50
C SER A 152 14.98 -17.11 10.88
N GLU A 153 13.99 -17.33 11.75
CA GLU A 153 12.61 -17.47 11.31
C GLU A 153 12.03 -16.15 10.80
N TYR A 154 11.07 -16.24 9.87
CA TYR A 154 10.28 -15.10 9.45
C TYR A 154 9.37 -14.63 10.56
N LEU A 155 9.14 -13.32 10.58
CA LEU A 155 7.99 -12.73 11.24
C LEU A 155 6.79 -12.74 10.27
N TYR A 156 5.58 -12.76 10.81
CA TYR A 156 4.37 -12.72 9.99
C TYR A 156 3.27 -11.95 10.69
N PHE A 157 2.36 -11.43 9.90
CA PHE A 157 1.10 -10.86 10.35
C PHE A 157 -0.02 -11.27 9.39
N TYR A 158 -1.24 -11.16 9.86
CA TYR A 158 -2.40 -11.41 9.03
C TYR A 158 -2.99 -10.11 8.52
N ASP A 159 -3.29 -10.09 7.22
CA ASP A 159 -4.01 -9.02 6.54
C ASP A 159 -5.33 -9.55 6.02
N ALA A 160 -6.35 -8.70 5.99
CA ALA A 160 -7.66 -9.07 5.48
C ALA A 160 -8.07 -8.13 4.34
N ILE A 161 -8.72 -8.70 3.34
CA ILE A 161 -9.20 -8.00 2.15
C ILE A 161 -10.67 -7.62 2.35
N ALA A 162 -11.08 -6.46 1.84
CA ALA A 162 -12.46 -6.01 1.85
C ALA A 162 -13.27 -6.58 0.68
N PRO A 163 -14.59 -6.80 0.85
CA PRO A 163 -15.50 -7.24 -0.20
C PRO A 163 -15.66 -6.21 -1.32
N ILE A 164 -15.96 -6.71 -2.53
CA ILE A 164 -16.35 -5.91 -3.70
C ILE A 164 -17.71 -6.37 -4.18
N VAL A 165 -18.60 -5.40 -4.47
CA VAL A 165 -19.96 -5.62 -4.96
C VAL A 165 -20.16 -5.04 -6.34
N GLU A 166 -21.09 -5.64 -7.12
CA GLU A 166 -21.57 -5.09 -8.38
C GLU A 166 -22.50 -3.91 -8.12
N ALA A 167 -22.27 -2.78 -8.75
CA ALA A 167 -23.02 -1.55 -8.49
C ALA A 167 -24.48 -1.64 -8.93
N ASP A 168 -24.79 -2.37 -10.02
CA ASP A 168 -26.14 -2.56 -10.53
C ASP A 168 -27.02 -3.49 -9.67
N SER A 169 -26.40 -4.19 -8.70
CA SER A 169 -27.11 -5.02 -7.72
C SER A 169 -27.59 -4.25 -6.49
N LEU A 170 -27.26 -2.97 -6.38
CA LEU A 170 -27.55 -2.14 -5.21
C LEU A 170 -28.85 -1.36 -5.38
N ASP A 171 -29.61 -1.20 -4.30
CA ASP A 171 -30.80 -0.34 -4.26
C ASP A 171 -30.37 1.12 -4.02
N LEU A 172 -30.13 1.85 -5.11
CA LEU A 172 -29.69 3.24 -5.07
C LEU A 172 -30.70 4.20 -4.43
N SER A 173 -31.99 3.79 -4.27
CA SER A 173 -33.00 4.63 -3.59
C SER A 173 -32.71 4.80 -2.09
N LYS A 174 -31.95 3.89 -1.49
CA LYS A 174 -31.54 3.90 -0.08
C LYS A 174 -30.16 4.49 0.13
N LEU A 175 -29.42 4.77 -0.95
CA LEU A 175 -28.01 5.17 -0.93
C LEU A 175 -27.86 6.61 -1.44
N PHE A 176 -26.74 7.23 -1.13
CA PHE A 176 -26.43 8.58 -1.64
C PHE A 176 -24.96 8.79 -1.89
N TRP A 177 -24.66 9.54 -2.95
CA TRP A 177 -23.28 9.92 -3.29
C TRP A 177 -22.86 11.16 -2.51
N GLN A 178 -21.80 11.04 -1.70
CA GLN A 178 -21.20 12.17 -0.98
C GLN A 178 -19.80 11.81 -0.49
N SER A 179 -18.89 12.77 -0.55
CA SER A 179 -17.58 12.71 0.13
C SER A 179 -17.65 13.39 1.49
N ARG A 180 -16.96 12.83 2.49
CA ARG A 180 -16.88 13.45 3.82
C ARG A 180 -16.25 14.84 3.75
N TYR A 181 -16.91 15.81 4.36
CA TYR A 181 -16.47 17.20 4.39
C TYR A 181 -16.28 17.83 2.99
N GLY A 182 -17.02 17.36 1.99
CA GLY A 182 -16.95 17.87 0.63
C GLY A 182 -15.59 17.69 -0.07
N LYS A 183 -14.77 16.74 0.37
CA LYS A 183 -13.45 16.48 -0.22
C LYS A 183 -13.57 15.85 -1.61
N GLY A 184 -12.56 16.08 -2.45
CA GLY A 184 -12.56 15.64 -3.84
C GLY A 184 -13.65 16.37 -4.65
N ASP A 185 -14.35 15.66 -5.52
CA ASP A 185 -15.49 16.19 -6.31
C ASP A 185 -16.79 16.33 -5.49
N GLY A 186 -16.74 16.02 -4.19
CA GLY A 186 -17.86 16.10 -3.28
C GLY A 186 -18.79 14.88 -3.28
N ALA A 187 -18.71 14.01 -4.29
CA ALA A 187 -19.59 12.86 -4.51
C ALA A 187 -18.83 11.56 -4.88
N ASP A 188 -17.66 11.31 -4.28
CA ASP A 188 -16.77 10.23 -4.68
C ASP A 188 -17.09 8.88 -4.02
N TYR A 189 -17.94 8.88 -2.99
CA TYR A 189 -18.33 7.67 -2.26
C TYR A 189 -19.83 7.48 -2.30
N LEU A 190 -20.28 6.25 -2.56
CA LEU A 190 -21.66 5.85 -2.33
C LEU A 190 -21.81 5.46 -0.86
N ASN A 191 -22.79 6.03 -0.18
CA ASN A 191 -22.97 5.90 1.26
C ASN A 191 -24.27 5.15 1.55
N ALA A 192 -24.20 4.11 2.41
CA ALA A 192 -25.32 3.39 2.95
C ALA A 192 -25.56 3.83 4.41
N PRO A 193 -26.57 4.68 4.67
CA PRO A 193 -26.90 5.15 6.00
C PRO A 193 -27.65 4.07 6.77
N MET A 194 -27.37 3.98 8.07
CA MET A 194 -28.04 3.06 8.99
C MET A 194 -28.65 3.83 10.17
N THR A 195 -29.84 3.41 10.58
CA THR A 195 -30.44 3.79 11.87
C THR A 195 -29.71 3.11 13.02
N LYS A 196 -30.07 3.47 14.25
CA LYS A 196 -29.49 2.86 15.43
C LYS A 196 -29.85 1.37 15.51
N GLU A 197 -31.11 1.04 15.24
CA GLU A 197 -31.67 -0.30 15.30
C GLU A 197 -31.00 -1.22 14.27
N GLU A 198 -30.87 -0.76 13.02
CA GLU A 198 -30.18 -1.49 11.95
C GLU A 198 -28.69 -1.71 12.30
N TYR A 199 -28.03 -0.68 12.85
CA TYR A 199 -26.64 -0.81 13.29
C TYR A 199 -26.46 -1.82 14.41
N LEU A 200 -27.34 -1.82 15.43
CA LEU A 200 -27.26 -2.77 16.53
C LEU A 200 -27.45 -4.21 16.06
N ALA A 201 -28.43 -4.43 15.19
CA ALA A 201 -28.67 -5.74 14.58
C ALA A 201 -27.48 -6.20 13.73
N PHE A 202 -26.91 -5.31 12.91
CA PHE A 202 -25.73 -5.56 12.12
C PHE A 202 -24.52 -5.89 13.00
N HIS A 203 -24.24 -5.07 14.02
CA HIS A 203 -23.11 -5.27 14.94
C HIS A 203 -23.19 -6.64 15.62
N GLN A 204 -24.38 -7.03 16.09
CA GLN A 204 -24.58 -8.35 16.70
C GLN A 204 -24.36 -9.47 15.69
N ALA A 205 -24.86 -9.33 14.46
CA ALA A 205 -24.67 -10.31 13.39
C ALA A 205 -23.19 -10.49 13.01
N VAL A 206 -22.39 -9.41 13.07
CA VAL A 206 -20.92 -9.47 12.88
C VAL A 206 -20.25 -10.26 14.02
N LEU A 207 -20.69 -10.06 15.27
CA LEU A 207 -20.13 -10.79 16.42
C LEU A 207 -20.45 -12.28 16.39
N ASP A 208 -21.65 -12.63 15.91
CA ASP A 208 -22.16 -14.01 15.84
C ASP A 208 -21.67 -14.77 14.59
N ALA A 209 -20.99 -14.08 13.67
CA ALA A 209 -20.53 -14.69 12.43
C ALA A 209 -19.39 -15.68 12.67
N GLU A 210 -19.42 -16.80 11.96
CA GLU A 210 -18.32 -17.73 11.93
C GLU A 210 -17.13 -17.15 11.16
N VAL A 211 -15.94 -17.25 11.78
CA VAL A 211 -14.70 -16.74 11.22
C VAL A 211 -13.73 -17.87 10.83
N VAL A 212 -12.95 -17.65 9.79
CA VAL A 212 -11.85 -18.55 9.45
C VAL A 212 -10.78 -18.43 10.54
N ALA A 213 -10.46 -19.55 11.19
CA ALA A 213 -9.40 -19.59 12.19
C ALA A 213 -8.02 -19.39 11.54
N PRO A 214 -7.09 -18.68 12.20
CA PRO A 214 -5.67 -18.78 11.86
C PRO A 214 -5.20 -20.23 12.02
N HIS A 215 -4.11 -20.63 11.35
CA HIS A 215 -3.56 -21.96 11.53
C HIS A 215 -3.29 -22.28 13.01
N GLU A 216 -3.50 -23.53 13.44
CA GLU A 216 -3.71 -24.00 14.82
C GLU A 216 -2.64 -23.65 15.87
N PHE A 217 -1.50 -23.08 15.49
CA PHE A 217 -0.38 -22.77 16.40
C PHE A 217 0.00 -21.30 16.51
N GLU A 218 -0.78 -20.38 15.92
CA GLU A 218 -0.39 -18.98 15.79
C GLU A 218 -1.40 -18.05 16.45
N LYS A 219 -0.91 -17.20 17.37
CA LYS A 219 -1.70 -16.02 17.79
C LYS A 219 -1.83 -15.10 16.58
N ALA A 220 -3.05 -14.87 16.09
CA ALA A 220 -3.29 -13.97 14.97
C ALA A 220 -2.82 -12.55 15.33
N VAL A 221 -1.69 -12.13 14.81
CA VAL A 221 -1.23 -10.74 14.89
C VAL A 221 -1.73 -10.05 13.63
N PHE A 222 -2.70 -9.15 13.79
CA PHE A 222 -3.23 -8.34 12.70
C PHE A 222 -2.54 -6.99 12.64
N PHE A 223 -2.34 -6.49 11.44
CA PHE A 223 -1.92 -5.11 11.24
C PHE A 223 -3.08 -4.15 11.57
N GLU A 224 -2.85 -3.16 12.45
CA GLU A 224 -3.90 -2.24 12.93
C GLU A 224 -4.62 -1.49 11.80
N GLY A 225 -3.95 -1.20 10.69
CA GLY A 225 -4.54 -0.52 9.53
C GLY A 225 -5.46 -1.39 8.68
N CYS A 226 -5.42 -2.73 8.85
CA CYS A 226 -6.19 -3.71 8.08
C CYS A 226 -6.93 -4.70 9.00
N LEU A 227 -7.31 -4.25 10.20
CA LEU A 227 -8.07 -5.07 11.13
C LEU A 227 -9.38 -5.54 10.52
N PRO A 228 -9.70 -6.84 10.63
CA PRO A 228 -11.01 -7.35 10.25
C PRO A 228 -12.14 -6.64 11.02
N ILE A 229 -13.27 -6.42 10.35
CA ILE A 229 -14.42 -5.71 10.93
C ILE A 229 -14.96 -6.40 12.19
N GLU A 230 -14.92 -7.73 12.24
CA GLU A 230 -15.32 -8.51 13.41
C GLU A 230 -14.37 -8.33 14.61
N GLU A 231 -13.09 -8.07 14.36
CA GLU A 231 -12.15 -7.72 15.44
C GLU A 231 -12.40 -6.31 15.98
N LEU A 232 -12.74 -5.38 15.07
CA LEU A 232 -13.15 -4.03 15.47
C LEU A 232 -14.46 -4.07 16.27
N ALA A 233 -15.44 -4.87 15.86
CA ALA A 233 -16.72 -5.03 16.57
C ALA A 233 -16.53 -5.58 17.99
N ARG A 234 -15.62 -6.56 18.17
CA ARG A 234 -15.29 -7.13 19.51
C ARG A 234 -14.65 -6.12 20.47
N ARG A 235 -14.00 -5.06 19.96
CA ARG A 235 -13.41 -4.01 20.79
C ARG A 235 -14.45 -3.11 21.46
N GLY A 236 -15.70 -3.14 20.99
CA GLY A 236 -16.80 -2.40 21.59
C GLY A 236 -17.83 -1.90 20.59
N LEU A 237 -19.03 -1.67 21.09
CA LEU A 237 -20.21 -1.31 20.30
C LEU A 237 -20.01 -0.05 19.44
N ASP A 238 -19.28 0.93 19.90
CA ASP A 238 -19.05 2.18 19.19
C ASP A 238 -17.79 2.18 18.31
N THR A 239 -16.95 1.13 18.37
CA THR A 239 -15.68 1.08 17.66
C THR A 239 -15.86 1.24 16.15
N LEU A 240 -16.86 0.57 15.54
CA LEU A 240 -17.15 0.70 14.11
C LEU A 240 -17.64 2.11 13.76
N ARG A 241 -18.42 2.76 14.63
CA ARG A 241 -18.94 4.13 14.43
C ARG A 241 -17.88 5.21 14.56
N TYR A 242 -16.80 4.98 15.29
CA TYR A 242 -15.64 5.87 15.33
C TYR A 242 -14.58 5.51 14.29
N GLY A 243 -14.73 4.35 13.66
CA GLY A 243 -13.85 3.79 12.64
C GLY A 243 -14.48 3.79 11.23
N PRO A 244 -14.59 2.61 10.59
CA PRO A 244 -15.03 2.48 9.18
C PRO A 244 -16.45 2.97 8.93
N MET A 245 -17.35 2.86 9.91
CA MET A 245 -18.76 3.25 9.78
C MET A 245 -19.07 4.63 10.37
N LYS A 246 -18.09 5.50 10.48
CA LYS A 246 -18.24 6.84 11.05
C LYS A 246 -19.26 7.68 10.28
N PRO A 247 -20.30 8.27 10.92
CA PRO A 247 -21.30 9.07 10.22
C PRO A 247 -20.89 10.55 10.06
N VAL A 248 -19.91 11.04 10.82
CA VAL A 248 -19.52 12.45 10.87
C VAL A 248 -19.00 12.96 9.52
N GLY A 249 -19.45 14.14 9.10
CA GLY A 249 -19.08 14.74 7.80
C GLY A 249 -19.94 14.28 6.63
N LEU A 250 -21.01 13.51 6.91
CA LEU A 250 -22.03 13.07 5.95
C LEU A 250 -23.42 13.48 6.42
N GLN A 251 -24.31 13.76 5.47
CA GLN A 251 -25.70 14.11 5.71
C GLN A 251 -26.56 13.38 4.67
N ALA A 252 -27.52 12.61 5.15
CA ALA A 252 -28.46 11.93 4.25
C ALA A 252 -29.32 12.94 3.49
N PRO A 253 -29.83 12.62 2.27
CA PRO A 253 -30.62 13.54 1.45
C PRO A 253 -31.89 14.07 2.14
N ASP A 254 -32.46 13.31 3.06
CA ASP A 254 -33.62 13.70 3.88
C ASP A 254 -33.27 14.64 5.06
N GLY A 255 -32.01 15.07 5.17
CA GLY A 255 -31.51 15.96 6.22
C GLY A 255 -31.22 15.26 7.56
N ARG A 256 -31.54 13.98 7.72
CA ARG A 256 -31.24 13.23 8.93
C ARG A 256 -29.75 12.93 9.05
N ARG A 257 -29.26 12.90 10.29
CA ARG A 257 -27.92 12.40 10.58
C ARG A 257 -28.01 10.89 10.79
N PRO A 258 -27.36 10.08 9.94
CA PRO A 258 -27.35 8.65 10.13
C PRO A 258 -26.62 8.27 11.43
N TRP A 259 -27.02 7.13 12.03
CA TRP A 259 -26.34 6.63 13.21
C TRP A 259 -24.97 6.03 12.87
N ALA A 260 -24.91 5.31 11.75
CA ALA A 260 -23.68 4.80 11.14
C ALA A 260 -23.79 4.88 9.62
N VAL A 261 -22.66 4.83 8.90
CA VAL A 261 -22.64 4.87 7.44
C VAL A 261 -21.58 3.91 6.92
N VAL A 262 -21.98 3.01 6.04
CA VAL A 262 -21.03 2.21 5.24
C VAL A 262 -20.68 3.00 3.97
N GLN A 263 -19.39 3.12 3.68
CA GLN A 263 -18.91 3.78 2.46
C GLN A 263 -18.45 2.76 1.44
N LEU A 264 -18.91 2.95 0.20
CA LEU A 264 -18.47 2.17 -0.95
C LEU A 264 -17.71 3.10 -1.90
N ARG A 265 -16.54 2.64 -2.37
CA ARG A 265 -15.67 3.38 -3.29
C ARG A 265 -15.61 2.66 -4.62
N GLN A 266 -15.68 3.41 -5.71
CA GLN A 266 -15.55 2.85 -7.06
C GLN A 266 -14.18 2.20 -7.28
N GLU A 267 -14.18 1.05 -7.96
CA GLU A 267 -12.99 0.30 -8.36
C GLU A 267 -12.55 0.64 -9.78
N ASP A 268 -13.46 1.13 -10.60
CA ASP A 268 -13.25 1.47 -12.00
C ASP A 268 -13.95 2.79 -12.39
N LEU A 269 -13.57 3.35 -13.53
CA LEU A 269 -14.17 4.61 -14.03
C LEU A 269 -15.65 4.46 -14.44
N ALA A 270 -16.07 3.25 -14.83
CA ALA A 270 -17.45 2.95 -15.21
C ALA A 270 -18.36 2.84 -13.98
N LYS A 271 -17.79 2.84 -12.76
CA LYS A 271 -18.50 2.61 -11.49
C LYS A 271 -19.24 1.28 -11.46
N SER A 272 -18.75 0.28 -12.18
CA SER A 272 -19.40 -1.04 -12.29
C SER A 272 -19.21 -1.87 -11.02
N HIS A 273 -18.12 -1.64 -10.30
CA HIS A 273 -17.75 -2.34 -9.07
C HIS A 273 -17.42 -1.36 -7.95
N LEU A 274 -17.85 -1.70 -6.75
CA LEU A 274 -17.67 -0.86 -5.57
C LEU A 274 -17.03 -1.67 -4.44
N ASN A 275 -15.96 -1.12 -3.85
CA ASN A 275 -15.25 -1.67 -2.70
C ASN A 275 -15.87 -1.17 -1.40
N MET A 276 -16.13 -2.05 -0.46
CA MET A 276 -16.64 -1.72 0.88
C MET A 276 -15.48 -1.21 1.76
N VAL A 277 -15.41 0.10 1.95
CA VAL A 277 -14.27 0.75 2.61
C VAL A 277 -14.19 0.40 4.09
N GLY A 278 -13.08 -0.21 4.51
CA GLY A 278 -12.85 -0.59 5.89
C GLY A 278 -13.57 -1.85 6.35
N PHE A 279 -14.09 -2.65 5.40
CA PHE A 279 -14.80 -3.90 5.66
C PHE A 279 -13.93 -5.13 5.40
N GLN A 280 -12.64 -5.05 5.66
CA GLN A 280 -11.78 -6.24 5.69
C GLN A 280 -12.41 -7.29 6.60
N SER A 281 -12.43 -8.55 6.19
CA SER A 281 -13.11 -9.60 6.94
C SER A 281 -12.47 -10.97 6.75
N ARG A 282 -12.52 -11.77 7.81
CA ARG A 282 -12.24 -13.21 7.82
C ARG A 282 -13.48 -14.05 8.11
N MET A 283 -14.67 -13.46 8.12
CA MET A 283 -15.92 -14.22 8.22
C MET A 283 -15.99 -15.23 7.08
N LYS A 284 -16.61 -16.40 7.31
CA LYS A 284 -16.89 -17.36 6.25
C LYS A 284 -17.80 -16.73 5.19
N TRP A 285 -17.68 -17.12 3.95
CA TRP A 285 -18.40 -16.48 2.83
C TRP A 285 -19.91 -16.45 2.99
N GLY A 286 -20.50 -17.55 3.54
CA GLY A 286 -21.95 -17.58 3.84
C GLY A 286 -22.37 -16.53 4.88
N ASP A 287 -21.54 -16.34 5.91
CA ASP A 287 -21.79 -15.31 6.91
C ASP A 287 -21.54 -13.90 6.35
N GLN A 288 -20.52 -13.71 5.51
CA GLN A 288 -20.35 -12.43 4.82
C GLN A 288 -21.58 -12.08 3.98
N GLN A 289 -22.10 -13.01 3.18
CA GLN A 289 -23.34 -12.80 2.42
C GLN A 289 -24.48 -12.40 3.35
N ARG A 290 -24.75 -13.17 4.39
CA ARG A 290 -25.85 -12.95 5.35
C ARG A 290 -25.71 -11.61 6.08
N VAL A 291 -24.52 -11.29 6.58
CA VAL A 291 -24.29 -10.10 7.41
C VAL A 291 -24.26 -8.84 6.56
N LEU A 292 -23.55 -8.86 5.42
CA LEU A 292 -23.38 -7.66 4.61
C LEU A 292 -24.67 -7.28 3.86
N THR A 293 -25.56 -8.22 3.56
CA THR A 293 -26.88 -7.93 2.98
C THR A 293 -27.88 -7.35 3.99
N MET A 294 -27.54 -7.28 5.28
CA MET A 294 -28.32 -6.51 6.28
C MET A 294 -28.14 -5.00 6.15
N ILE A 295 -27.13 -4.54 5.41
CA ILE A 295 -26.86 -3.11 5.21
C ILE A 295 -27.92 -2.55 4.24
N PRO A 296 -28.61 -1.42 4.60
CA PRO A 296 -29.58 -0.80 3.72
C PRO A 296 -29.02 -0.50 2.33
N GLY A 297 -29.76 -0.92 1.29
CA GLY A 297 -29.32 -0.80 -0.11
C GLY A 297 -28.45 -1.93 -0.62
N LEU A 298 -28.01 -2.86 0.25
CA LEU A 298 -27.21 -4.02 -0.10
C LEU A 298 -28.00 -5.36 0.02
N GLU A 299 -29.30 -5.32 0.22
CA GLU A 299 -30.13 -6.52 0.46
C GLU A 299 -30.00 -7.56 -0.66
N ASN A 300 -29.82 -7.09 -1.90
CA ASN A 300 -29.68 -7.92 -3.10
C ASN A 300 -28.26 -7.86 -3.70
N ALA A 301 -27.26 -7.40 -2.92
CA ALA A 301 -25.92 -7.20 -3.42
C ALA A 301 -25.28 -8.50 -3.93
N ARG A 302 -24.75 -8.44 -5.16
CA ARG A 302 -23.92 -9.50 -5.73
C ARG A 302 -22.46 -9.20 -5.43
N PHE A 303 -21.80 -10.11 -4.72
CA PHE A 303 -20.40 -9.99 -4.35
C PHE A 303 -19.50 -10.58 -5.44
N VAL A 304 -18.72 -9.74 -6.10
CA VAL A 304 -17.66 -10.15 -7.04
C VAL A 304 -16.50 -10.82 -6.28
N ARG A 305 -16.28 -10.35 -5.06
CA ARG A 305 -15.27 -10.87 -4.16
C ARG A 305 -15.71 -10.71 -2.72
N PHE A 306 -15.57 -11.76 -1.93
CA PHE A 306 -15.68 -11.70 -0.48
C PHE A 306 -14.36 -11.30 0.17
N GLY A 307 -14.43 -10.85 1.40
CA GLY A 307 -13.26 -10.65 2.26
C GLY A 307 -12.51 -11.96 2.47
N GLN A 308 -11.20 -11.88 2.52
CA GLN A 308 -10.31 -13.02 2.74
C GLN A 308 -9.15 -12.61 3.64
N ILE A 309 -8.63 -13.56 4.40
CA ILE A 309 -7.43 -13.38 5.22
C ILE A 309 -6.22 -13.97 4.48
N HIS A 310 -5.11 -13.24 4.52
CA HIS A 310 -3.82 -13.69 4.00
C HIS A 310 -2.75 -13.57 5.08
N ARG A 311 -1.84 -14.54 5.09
CA ARG A 311 -0.65 -14.49 5.92
C ARG A 311 0.44 -13.76 5.16
N ASN A 312 0.87 -12.63 5.66
CA ASN A 312 1.94 -11.84 5.12
C ASN A 312 3.25 -12.13 5.86
N THR A 313 4.28 -12.48 5.12
CA THR A 313 5.60 -12.78 5.66
C THR A 313 6.51 -11.56 5.53
N PHE A 314 7.29 -11.26 6.55
CA PHE A 314 8.32 -10.23 6.53
C PHE A 314 9.54 -10.64 7.36
N ILE A 315 10.67 -9.96 7.16
CA ILE A 315 11.89 -10.21 7.92
C ILE A 315 12.03 -9.20 9.07
N ASN A 316 12.84 -9.54 10.08
CA ASN A 316 13.26 -8.57 11.09
C ASN A 316 14.36 -7.66 10.52
N SER A 317 13.95 -6.66 9.73
CA SER A 317 14.84 -5.79 8.99
C SER A 317 15.92 -5.09 9.82
N PRO A 318 15.66 -4.59 11.04
CA PRO A 318 16.70 -3.99 11.88
C PRO A 318 17.89 -4.92 12.15
N ILE A 319 17.67 -6.24 12.20
CA ILE A 319 18.73 -7.22 12.35
C ILE A 319 19.50 -7.37 11.04
N HIS A 320 18.78 -7.52 9.93
CA HIS A 320 19.32 -8.06 8.68
C HIS A 320 19.72 -7.03 7.63
N LEU A 321 19.11 -5.82 7.64
CA LEU A 321 19.35 -4.81 6.60
C LEU A 321 20.25 -3.67 7.07
N ASP A 322 21.04 -3.15 6.15
CA ASP A 322 21.70 -1.86 6.29
C ASP A 322 20.85 -0.70 5.70
N ALA A 323 21.32 0.53 5.84
CA ALA A 323 20.62 1.74 5.36
C ALA A 323 20.42 1.80 3.84
N PHE A 324 21.04 0.90 3.07
CA PHE A 324 20.94 0.79 1.62
C PHE A 324 20.11 -0.42 1.18
N TYR A 325 19.34 -1.02 2.09
CA TYR A 325 18.53 -2.23 1.91
C TYR A 325 19.36 -3.49 1.60
N ARG A 326 20.68 -3.48 1.79
CA ARG A 326 21.55 -4.64 1.59
C ARG A 326 21.45 -5.58 2.78
N LEU A 327 21.44 -6.87 2.50
CA LEU A 327 21.62 -7.88 3.54
C LEU A 327 23.03 -7.77 4.13
N LYS A 328 23.13 -7.55 5.44
CA LYS A 328 24.43 -7.45 6.14
C LYS A 328 25.29 -8.70 5.94
N ALA A 329 24.66 -9.90 5.89
CA ALA A 329 25.34 -11.17 5.66
C ALA A 329 25.81 -11.35 4.21
N THR A 330 25.14 -10.73 3.23
CA THR A 330 25.43 -10.89 1.81
C THR A 330 25.12 -9.60 1.06
N PRO A 331 26.01 -8.59 1.07
CA PRO A 331 25.73 -7.24 0.59
C PRO A 331 25.38 -7.10 -0.90
N ARG A 332 25.66 -8.12 -1.73
CA ARG A 332 25.22 -8.19 -3.12
C ARG A 332 23.69 -8.37 -3.27
N VAL A 333 23.01 -8.79 -2.20
CA VAL A 333 21.57 -9.00 -2.15
C VAL A 333 20.91 -7.87 -1.37
N ARG A 334 19.88 -7.27 -1.95
CA ARG A 334 18.99 -6.29 -1.31
C ARG A 334 17.59 -6.85 -1.19
N LEU A 335 16.89 -6.46 -0.14
CA LEU A 335 15.46 -6.73 0.00
C LEU A 335 14.66 -5.44 -0.16
N ILE A 336 13.56 -5.52 -0.90
CA ILE A 336 12.66 -4.40 -1.19
C ILE A 336 11.19 -4.81 -1.06
N GLY A 337 10.31 -3.84 -0.86
CA GLY A 337 8.87 -4.09 -0.73
C GLY A 337 8.45 -4.61 0.63
N GLN A 338 7.25 -5.14 0.68
CA GLN A 338 6.59 -5.51 1.94
C GLN A 338 7.34 -6.56 2.76
N ILE A 339 8.14 -7.42 2.13
CA ILE A 339 8.98 -8.40 2.82
C ILE A 339 9.98 -7.75 3.80
N THR A 340 10.32 -6.48 3.60
CA THR A 340 11.20 -5.72 4.50
C THR A 340 10.51 -5.25 5.78
N GLY A 341 9.18 -5.37 5.89
CA GLY A 341 8.42 -4.82 7.02
C GLY A 341 7.92 -3.40 6.80
N VAL A 342 7.89 -2.90 5.57
CA VAL A 342 7.00 -1.79 5.23
C VAL A 342 5.61 -2.33 4.95
N GLU A 343 4.59 -1.55 5.28
CA GLU A 343 3.20 -1.90 4.98
C GLU A 343 2.59 -0.90 4.00
N GLY A 344 1.95 -1.43 2.95
CA GLY A 344 1.25 -0.65 1.94
C GLY A 344 1.94 -0.61 0.57
N TYR A 345 1.12 -0.36 -0.45
CA TYR A 345 1.54 -0.32 -1.86
C TYR A 345 2.56 0.78 -2.13
N LEU A 346 2.30 1.95 -1.56
CA LEU A 346 3.15 3.13 -1.72
C LEU A 346 4.53 2.92 -1.11
N GLU A 347 4.56 2.41 0.13
CA GLU A 347 5.77 2.13 0.88
C GLU A 347 6.59 1.03 0.21
N SER A 348 5.92 0.00 -0.31
CA SER A 348 6.58 -1.06 -1.07
C SER A 348 7.28 -0.52 -2.31
N ALA A 349 6.61 0.30 -3.12
CA ALA A 349 7.21 0.95 -4.28
C ALA A 349 8.37 1.87 -3.90
N ALA A 350 8.22 2.64 -2.81
CA ALA A 350 9.22 3.57 -2.31
C ALA A 350 10.56 2.89 -1.94
N THR A 351 10.51 1.68 -1.33
CA THR A 351 11.74 0.92 -1.06
C THR A 351 12.43 0.45 -2.34
N GLY A 352 11.65 0.07 -3.37
CA GLY A 352 12.16 -0.28 -4.69
C GLY A 352 12.88 0.89 -5.35
N LEU A 353 12.26 2.09 -5.34
CA LEU A 353 12.84 3.32 -5.82
C LEU A 353 14.14 3.66 -5.08
N ALA A 354 14.11 3.67 -3.75
CA ALA A 354 15.26 4.04 -2.94
C ALA A 354 16.46 3.09 -3.17
N ALA A 355 16.22 1.77 -3.15
CA ALA A 355 17.26 0.78 -3.39
C ALA A 355 17.86 0.90 -4.80
N ALA A 356 17.05 1.20 -5.81
CA ALA A 356 17.52 1.42 -7.19
C ALA A 356 18.40 2.66 -7.29
N LEU A 357 18.02 3.77 -6.63
CA LEU A 357 18.84 4.98 -6.60
C LEU A 357 20.22 4.73 -5.96
N TYR A 358 20.24 4.04 -4.82
CA TYR A 358 21.51 3.68 -4.18
C TYR A 358 22.39 2.80 -5.07
N LEU A 359 21.81 1.73 -5.65
CA LEU A 359 22.56 0.84 -6.53
C LEU A 359 23.06 1.54 -7.79
N SER A 360 22.29 2.44 -8.38
CA SER A 360 22.71 3.20 -9.56
C SER A 360 23.89 4.12 -9.27
N LEU A 361 23.93 4.74 -8.07
CA LEU A 361 25.04 5.55 -7.62
C LEU A 361 26.31 4.71 -7.41
N GLU A 362 26.19 3.55 -6.75
CA GLU A 362 27.30 2.62 -6.55
C GLU A 362 27.88 2.14 -7.89
N ARG A 363 27.02 1.80 -8.86
CA ARG A 363 27.47 1.41 -10.21
C ARG A 363 28.13 2.54 -10.99
N ALA A 364 27.79 3.78 -10.68
CA ALA A 364 28.46 4.97 -11.20
C ALA A 364 29.78 5.30 -10.44
N GLY A 365 30.22 4.42 -9.54
CA GLY A 365 31.44 4.61 -8.74
C GLY A 365 31.31 5.65 -7.62
N LYS A 366 30.08 6.04 -7.27
CA LYS A 366 29.80 6.97 -6.19
C LYS A 366 29.50 6.22 -4.88
N THR A 367 29.80 6.82 -3.74
CA THR A 367 29.38 6.33 -2.43
C THR A 367 28.09 7.03 -2.03
N PRO A 368 26.93 6.35 -2.10
CA PRO A 368 25.67 6.98 -1.76
C PRO A 368 25.61 7.36 -0.29
N LYS A 369 24.88 8.44 0.03
CA LYS A 369 24.47 8.76 1.40
C LYS A 369 23.05 8.31 1.60
N PRO A 370 22.67 7.78 2.78
CA PRO A 370 21.27 7.47 3.08
C PRO A 370 20.38 8.70 2.91
N PHE A 371 19.11 8.47 2.57
CA PHE A 371 18.13 9.56 2.58
C PHE A 371 18.04 10.19 3.97
N PRO A 372 17.91 11.53 4.07
CA PRO A 372 17.76 12.20 5.36
C PRO A 372 16.53 11.68 6.13
N PRO A 373 16.63 11.40 7.43
CA PRO A 373 15.51 10.89 8.24
C PRO A 373 14.37 11.92 8.41
N THR A 374 14.56 13.11 7.88
CA THR A 374 13.59 14.19 7.75
C THR A 374 12.68 14.05 6.54
N THR A 375 13.02 13.20 5.57
CA THR A 375 12.23 12.86 4.37
C THR A 375 11.37 11.63 4.63
N ALA A 376 10.34 11.43 3.82
CA ALA A 376 9.49 10.23 3.93
C ALA A 376 10.24 8.95 3.56
N LEU A 377 11.07 9.01 2.51
CA LEU A 377 11.96 7.91 2.11
C LEU A 377 12.97 7.57 3.21
N GLY A 378 13.61 8.58 3.82
CA GLY A 378 14.55 8.38 4.90
C GLY A 378 13.89 7.90 6.20
N ALA A 379 12.68 8.38 6.52
CA ALA A 379 11.93 7.94 7.68
C ALA A 379 11.54 6.45 7.58
N LEU A 380 11.16 5.97 6.39
CA LEU A 380 10.94 4.54 6.14
C LEU A 380 12.23 3.72 6.28
N ALA A 381 13.33 4.18 5.69
CA ALA A 381 14.64 3.50 5.81
C ALA A 381 15.06 3.39 7.28
N ARG A 382 14.90 4.46 8.05
CA ARG A 382 15.18 4.48 9.49
C ARG A 382 14.32 3.49 10.27
N HIS A 383 13.02 3.41 9.97
CA HIS A 383 12.15 2.40 10.58
C HIS A 383 12.68 0.98 10.34
N LEU A 384 13.09 0.68 9.11
CA LEU A 384 13.58 -0.65 8.74
C LEU A 384 14.94 -1.01 9.34
N THR A 385 15.76 -0.04 9.74
CA THR A 385 17.15 -0.30 10.12
C THR A 385 17.51 0.08 11.54
N GLU A 386 16.74 0.97 12.17
CA GLU A 386 17.02 1.53 13.50
C GLU A 386 15.94 1.23 14.55
N SER A 387 14.81 0.58 14.18
CA SER A 387 13.79 0.14 15.14
C SER A 387 14.35 -0.93 16.08
N ASP A 388 13.82 -0.98 17.29
CA ASP A 388 14.13 -2.08 18.23
C ASP A 388 13.70 -3.42 17.62
N PRO A 389 14.65 -4.35 17.38
CA PRO A 389 14.33 -5.65 16.78
C PRO A 389 13.29 -6.48 17.56
N LYS A 390 13.20 -6.28 18.90
CA LYS A 390 12.24 -7.00 19.75
C LYS A 390 10.81 -6.55 19.54
N HIS A 391 10.62 -5.31 19.10
CA HIS A 391 9.32 -4.68 18.92
C HIS A 391 9.04 -4.28 17.49
N PHE A 392 9.88 -4.74 16.54
CA PHE A 392 9.73 -4.41 15.13
C PHE A 392 8.42 -4.95 14.57
N GLN A 393 7.63 -4.05 14.00
CA GLN A 393 6.36 -4.33 13.36
C GLN A 393 6.28 -3.61 12.02
N PRO A 394 5.56 -4.15 11.03
CA PRO A 394 5.31 -3.45 9.79
C PRO A 394 4.69 -2.07 10.01
N ALA A 395 5.11 -1.11 9.20
CA ALA A 395 4.61 0.26 9.33
C ALA A 395 4.33 0.91 7.98
N ASN A 396 3.25 1.70 7.94
CA ASN A 396 3.04 2.68 6.90
C ASN A 396 3.81 3.96 7.22
N VAL A 397 4.13 4.75 6.18
CA VAL A 397 4.69 6.09 6.38
C VAL A 397 3.74 6.97 7.19
N ASN A 398 4.25 7.54 8.25
CA ASN A 398 3.53 8.48 9.12
C ASN A 398 4.55 9.41 9.80
N TYR A 399 4.11 10.58 10.28
CA TYR A 399 5.01 11.56 10.87
C TYR A 399 5.68 11.13 12.19
N GLY A 400 5.22 10.05 12.82
CA GLY A 400 5.91 9.44 13.98
C GLY A 400 7.24 8.77 13.62
N LEU A 401 7.45 8.43 12.34
CA LEU A 401 8.71 7.87 11.85
C LEU A 401 9.76 8.94 11.53
N PHE A 402 9.35 10.21 11.37
CA PHE A 402 10.26 11.30 11.05
C PHE A 402 11.02 11.78 12.29
N THR A 403 12.17 12.39 12.09
CA THR A 403 12.82 13.12 13.17
C THR A 403 11.95 14.30 13.61
N GLU A 404 11.90 14.54 14.90
CA GLU A 404 11.02 15.58 15.46
C GLU A 404 11.36 16.99 14.94
N ILE A 405 10.34 17.86 14.98
CA ILE A 405 10.49 19.30 14.79
C ILE A 405 10.44 19.93 16.16
N GLU A 406 11.46 20.70 16.49
CA GLU A 406 11.56 21.43 17.75
C GLU A 406 10.47 22.52 17.87
N GLY A 407 9.99 22.72 19.09
CA GLY A 407 9.03 23.75 19.42
C GLY A 407 7.56 23.31 19.39
N ARG A 408 6.71 24.10 20.07
CA ARG A 408 5.26 23.88 20.10
C ARG A 408 4.62 24.55 18.88
N MET A 409 3.97 23.77 18.04
CA MET A 409 3.23 24.22 16.86
C MET A 409 1.80 23.68 16.86
N ARG A 410 0.86 24.43 16.26
CA ARG A 410 -0.48 23.89 15.92
C ARG A 410 -0.30 22.74 14.93
N LYS A 411 -1.23 21.78 14.99
CA LYS A 411 -1.14 20.52 14.21
C LYS A 411 -0.93 20.73 12.71
N ASP A 412 -1.64 21.68 12.11
CA ASP A 412 -1.56 21.94 10.67
C ASP A 412 -0.24 22.64 10.30
N ASN A 413 0.23 23.60 11.11
CA ASN A 413 1.53 24.23 10.93
C ASN A 413 2.68 23.21 11.08
N ARG A 414 2.53 22.25 12.00
CA ARG A 414 3.53 21.17 12.18
C ARG A 414 3.63 20.27 10.96
N ARG A 415 2.49 19.93 10.32
CA ARG A 415 2.48 19.16 9.07
C ARG A 415 3.14 19.91 7.92
N ALA A 416 2.82 21.19 7.75
CA ALA A 416 3.47 22.04 6.75
C ALA A 416 4.98 22.13 6.97
N ALA A 417 5.43 22.27 8.22
CA ALA A 417 6.84 22.31 8.57
C ALA A 417 7.57 20.99 8.26
N PHE A 418 6.93 19.82 8.51
CA PHE A 418 7.48 18.54 8.09
C PHE A 418 7.64 18.46 6.57
N ALA A 419 6.61 18.83 5.81
CA ALA A 419 6.63 18.78 4.35
C ALA A 419 7.68 19.72 3.74
N GLU A 420 7.81 20.94 4.27
CA GLU A 420 8.80 21.91 3.82
C GLU A 420 10.24 21.43 4.10
N ARG A 421 10.50 20.97 5.33
CA ARG A 421 11.81 20.43 5.70
C ARG A 421 12.19 19.24 4.83
N ALA A 422 11.26 18.29 4.65
CA ALA A 422 11.50 17.10 3.83
C ALA A 422 11.85 17.46 2.39
N ARG A 423 11.13 18.41 1.78
CA ARG A 423 11.39 18.88 0.43
C ARG A 423 12.77 19.51 0.27
N SER A 424 13.13 20.41 1.18
CA SER A 424 14.45 21.07 1.17
C SER A 424 15.59 20.06 1.34
N GLU A 425 15.47 19.15 2.30
CA GLU A 425 16.47 18.12 2.58
C GLU A 425 16.61 17.10 1.44
N LEU A 426 15.49 16.72 0.79
CA LEU A 426 15.50 15.83 -0.37
C LEU A 426 16.21 16.48 -1.56
N ALA A 427 15.93 17.75 -1.84
CA ALA A 427 16.58 18.50 -2.89
C ALA A 427 18.10 18.59 -2.66
N ALA A 428 18.51 18.93 -1.45
CA ALA A 428 19.93 18.96 -1.07
C ALA A 428 20.59 17.58 -1.15
N TRP A 429 19.86 16.50 -0.81
CA TRP A 429 20.36 15.14 -0.95
C TRP A 429 20.56 14.77 -2.44
N ALA A 430 19.59 15.08 -3.29
CA ALA A 430 19.66 14.82 -4.72
C ALA A 430 20.83 15.56 -5.38
N GLU A 431 21.01 16.84 -5.06
CA GLU A 431 22.11 17.66 -5.55
C GLU A 431 23.48 17.06 -5.15
N ARG A 432 23.68 16.73 -3.86
CA ARG A 432 24.92 16.10 -3.37
C ARG A 432 25.27 14.79 -4.06
N ASN A 433 24.25 14.03 -4.49
CA ASN A 433 24.44 12.76 -5.21
C ASN A 433 24.49 12.94 -6.73
N GLY A 434 24.24 14.15 -7.25
CA GLY A 434 24.18 14.44 -8.69
C GLY A 434 23.03 13.68 -9.38
N ILE A 435 21.86 13.59 -8.70
CA ILE A 435 20.65 13.00 -9.24
C ILE A 435 19.71 14.14 -9.65
N ALA A 436 19.28 14.13 -10.91
CA ALA A 436 18.30 15.08 -11.39
C ALA A 436 16.92 14.83 -10.74
N VAL A 437 16.30 15.91 -10.28
CA VAL A 437 14.92 15.91 -9.75
C VAL A 437 13.99 16.43 -10.87
N ILE A 438 12.93 15.67 -11.15
CA ILE A 438 11.95 16.02 -12.17
C ILE A 438 10.93 17.01 -11.56
N GLY A 439 10.88 18.23 -12.07
CA GLY A 439 9.92 19.26 -11.66
C GLY A 439 10.32 20.02 -10.38
N SER A 440 9.82 21.27 -10.26
CA SER A 440 9.89 21.99 -8.99
C SER A 440 8.96 21.27 -7.99
N MET A 441 9.45 20.90 -6.84
CA MET A 441 8.63 20.43 -5.70
C MET A 441 7.82 21.61 -5.09
N GLY A 442 7.27 22.48 -5.97
CA GLY A 442 6.49 23.63 -5.57
C GLY A 442 5.15 23.19 -4.98
N VAL A 443 4.88 23.62 -3.75
CA VAL A 443 3.52 23.84 -3.29
C VAL A 443 3.09 25.14 -3.95
N GLU A 444 2.20 25.10 -4.94
CA GLU A 444 1.37 26.28 -5.17
C GLU A 444 0.59 26.50 -3.87
N ALA A 445 0.97 27.54 -3.16
CA ALA A 445 0.20 28.06 -2.05
C ALA A 445 -1.15 28.48 -2.64
N GLY A 446 -2.15 27.58 -2.52
CA GLY A 446 -3.52 27.94 -2.77
C GLY A 446 -3.85 29.08 -1.84
N CYS A 447 -3.90 30.30 -2.38
CA CYS A 447 -4.46 31.46 -1.72
C CYS A 447 -5.85 31.11 -1.23
N ALA A 448 -6.00 31.06 0.08
CA ALA A 448 -7.30 31.20 0.72
C ALA A 448 -7.81 32.61 0.38
N ALA A 449 -8.92 32.67 -0.33
CA ALA A 449 -9.84 33.81 -0.33
C ALA A 449 -11.12 33.39 0.38
#